data_f2d9336a6b01c43e6a6560fb6e339866
#
_entry.id   f2d9336a6b01c43e6a6560fb6e339866
#
_cell.length_a   1.000
_cell.length_b   1.000
_cell.length_c   1.000
_cell.angle_alpha   90.00
_cell.angle_beta   90.00
_cell.angle_gamma   90.00
#
_symmetry.space_group_name_H-M   'P 1'
#
loop_
_entity.id
_entity.type
_entity.pdbx_description
1 polymer ?
#
loop_
_entity_poly.entity_id
_entity_poly.type
_entity_poly.pdbx_seq_one_letter_code
_entity_poly.pdbx_strand_id
1 'polypeptide(L)'
;MSRPFRRITPFLWFDTQAEEAATFYTSIFPNSRITAVTRYSKESSAASGRPEGSVMTAAFELDGEPVTALNGGPIFKFNEALSLVVHCKDQAEIDHYWNKLSEGGDPKAQACGWLKDKYGLSWQICPVDIEALVQNPGSVAALMHMTKIDIAAMRAAAT
;
A
#
# COMPACT_ATOMS: atom_id res chain seq x y z
N MET A 1 -12.32 23.74 -5.42
CA MET A 1 -12.69 23.33 -4.03
C MET A 1 -11.41 23.15 -3.23
N SER A 2 -11.34 23.75 -2.04
CA SER A 2 -10.20 23.51 -1.14
C SER A 2 -10.20 22.05 -0.68
N ARG A 3 -9.04 21.41 -0.71
CA ARG A 3 -8.86 20.04 -0.18
C ARG A 3 -9.28 19.99 1.29
N PRO A 4 -10.01 18.97 1.74
CA PRO A 4 -10.29 18.84 3.16
C PRO A 4 -8.95 18.72 3.91
N PHE A 5 -8.85 19.44 5.03
CA PHE A 5 -7.67 19.37 5.88
C PHE A 5 -7.52 17.94 6.44
N ARG A 6 -6.36 17.33 6.22
CA ARG A 6 -5.99 16.01 6.77
C ARG A 6 -4.90 16.20 7.81
N ARG A 7 -5.19 15.82 9.04
CA ARG A 7 -4.24 15.98 10.16
C ARG A 7 -3.14 14.92 10.14
N ILE A 8 -3.44 13.74 9.62
CA ILE A 8 -2.53 12.59 9.61
C ILE A 8 -2.36 12.15 8.16
N THR A 9 -1.11 11.98 7.74
CA THR A 9 -0.75 11.47 6.42
C THR A 9 0.29 10.37 6.59
N PRO A 10 0.07 9.17 6.02
CA PRO A 10 1.10 8.13 5.99
C PRO A 10 2.36 8.64 5.27
N PHE A 11 3.51 8.37 5.85
CA PHE A 11 4.80 8.76 5.31
C PHE A 11 5.66 7.52 5.13
N LEU A 12 6.00 7.20 3.87
CA LEU A 12 6.68 5.97 3.50
C LEU A 12 8.15 6.25 3.23
N TRP A 13 9.02 5.51 3.91
CA TRP A 13 10.48 5.64 3.74
C TRP A 13 10.98 4.65 2.68
N PHE A 14 11.57 5.20 1.62
CA PHE A 14 12.27 4.44 0.57
C PHE A 14 13.76 4.75 0.60
N ASP A 15 14.57 3.87 0.03
CA ASP A 15 15.97 4.18 -0.23
C ASP A 15 16.07 5.28 -1.32
N THR A 16 15.68 4.96 -2.56
CA THR A 16 15.77 5.87 -3.72
C THR A 16 14.54 5.80 -4.64
N GLN A 17 13.51 5.00 -4.30
CA GLN A 17 12.42 4.65 -5.21
C GLN A 17 11.12 5.43 -4.96
N ALA A 18 11.14 6.53 -4.19
CA ALA A 18 9.91 7.23 -3.79
C ALA A 18 9.04 7.67 -4.98
N GLU A 19 9.63 8.28 -6.00
CA GLU A 19 8.89 8.73 -7.19
C GLU A 19 8.41 7.56 -8.05
N GLU A 20 9.27 6.55 -8.23
CA GLU A 20 8.90 5.31 -8.94
C GLU A 20 7.74 4.61 -8.24
N ALA A 21 7.79 4.47 -6.91
CA ALA A 21 6.73 3.86 -6.11
C ALA A 21 5.42 4.67 -6.20
N ALA A 22 5.48 5.99 -6.09
CA ALA A 22 4.33 6.87 -6.25
C ALA A 22 3.68 6.70 -7.63
N THR A 23 4.49 6.62 -8.69
CA THR A 23 4.01 6.36 -10.06
C THR A 23 3.35 5.00 -10.17
N PHE A 24 3.96 3.97 -9.59
CA PHE A 24 3.42 2.62 -9.57
C PHE A 24 2.07 2.57 -8.87
N TYR A 25 1.97 3.09 -7.64
CA TYR A 25 0.72 3.06 -6.87
C TYR A 25 -0.39 3.88 -7.53
N THR A 26 -0.10 5.07 -8.02
CA THR A 26 -1.10 5.92 -8.67
C THR A 26 -1.62 5.35 -9.99
N SER A 27 -0.87 4.45 -10.62
CA SER A 27 -1.31 3.72 -11.81
C SER A 27 -2.32 2.60 -11.52
N ILE A 28 -2.38 2.14 -10.26
CA ILE A 28 -3.20 0.99 -9.85
C ILE A 28 -4.58 1.43 -9.33
N PHE A 29 -4.63 2.51 -8.54
CA PHE A 29 -5.86 2.98 -7.90
C PHE A 29 -6.55 4.04 -8.75
N PRO A 30 -7.91 4.05 -8.80
CA PRO A 30 -8.65 5.15 -9.43
C PRO A 30 -8.48 6.44 -8.62
N ASN A 31 -8.81 7.59 -9.22
CA ASN A 31 -8.77 8.89 -8.55
C ASN A 31 -7.43 9.14 -7.81
N SER A 32 -6.33 8.84 -8.50
CA SER A 32 -4.98 8.85 -7.93
C SER A 32 -4.04 9.68 -8.80
N ARG A 33 -3.11 10.40 -8.15
CA ARG A 33 -2.14 11.25 -8.84
C ARG A 33 -0.99 11.63 -7.93
N ILE A 34 0.18 11.93 -8.50
CA ILE A 34 1.26 12.63 -7.82
C ILE A 34 0.89 14.10 -7.72
N THR A 35 0.96 14.67 -6.52
CA THR A 35 0.54 16.05 -6.24
C THR A 35 1.69 17.02 -6.09
N ALA A 36 2.86 16.54 -5.62
CA ALA A 36 4.06 17.36 -5.49
C ALA A 36 5.31 16.47 -5.43
N VAL A 37 6.39 16.98 -5.98
CA VAL A 37 7.72 16.38 -5.86
C VAL A 37 8.66 17.44 -5.32
N THR A 38 9.42 17.12 -4.26
CA THR A 38 10.47 17.99 -3.72
C THR A 38 11.84 17.36 -3.95
N ARG A 39 12.88 18.19 -3.97
CA ARG A 39 14.24 17.74 -4.23
C ARG A 39 15.19 18.21 -3.13
N TYR A 40 16.24 17.45 -2.91
CA TYR A 40 17.29 17.83 -1.97
C TYR A 40 17.97 19.11 -2.42
N SER A 41 17.95 20.13 -1.57
CA SER A 41 18.78 21.33 -1.71
C SER A 41 20.21 21.04 -1.30
N LYS A 42 21.09 22.03 -1.49
CA LYS A 42 22.46 21.95 -1.01
C LYS A 42 22.54 21.70 0.50
N GLU A 43 21.70 22.39 1.27
CA GLU A 43 21.67 22.29 2.73
C GLU A 43 21.13 20.93 3.18
N SER A 44 20.03 20.47 2.61
CA SER A 44 19.44 19.18 2.96
C SER A 44 20.28 18.00 2.47
N SER A 45 20.98 18.15 1.34
CA SER A 45 21.97 17.18 0.86
C SER A 45 23.13 17.04 1.84
N ALA A 46 23.69 18.17 2.31
CA ALA A 46 24.77 18.17 3.30
C ALA A 46 24.37 17.50 4.61
N ALA A 47 23.12 17.71 5.05
CA ALA A 47 22.62 17.13 6.31
C ALA A 47 22.30 15.63 6.19
N SER A 48 21.78 15.19 5.05
CA SER A 48 21.26 13.81 4.86
C SER A 48 22.26 12.86 4.19
N GLY A 49 23.27 13.40 3.51
CA GLY A 49 24.16 12.61 2.64
C GLY A 49 23.52 12.17 1.33
N ARG A 50 22.28 12.63 1.02
CA ARG A 50 21.62 12.32 -0.26
C ARG A 50 22.08 13.31 -1.34
N PRO A 51 22.11 12.90 -2.63
CA PRO A 51 22.61 13.78 -3.70
C PRO A 51 21.74 15.04 -3.86
N GLU A 52 22.37 16.20 -3.96
CA GLU A 52 21.70 17.45 -4.31
C GLU A 52 20.96 17.32 -5.64
N GLY A 53 19.73 17.84 -5.71
CA GLY A 53 18.87 17.77 -6.89
C GLY A 53 18.13 16.46 -7.07
N SER A 54 18.47 15.41 -6.31
CA SER A 54 17.70 14.15 -6.32
C SER A 54 16.34 14.33 -5.63
N VAL A 55 15.39 13.46 -5.94
CA VAL A 55 14.05 13.49 -5.34
C VAL A 55 14.16 13.26 -3.84
N MET A 56 13.60 14.17 -3.04
CA MET A 56 13.47 14.04 -1.60
C MET A 56 12.15 13.42 -1.25
N THR A 57 11.03 14.02 -1.67
CA THR A 57 9.70 13.50 -1.41
C THR A 57 8.84 13.48 -2.67
N ALA A 58 7.93 12.52 -2.74
CA ALA A 58 6.83 12.48 -3.69
C ALA A 58 5.53 12.36 -2.91
N ALA A 59 4.72 13.41 -2.94
CA ALA A 59 3.37 13.42 -2.37
C ALA A 59 2.37 12.98 -3.43
N PHE A 60 1.46 12.10 -3.07
CA PHE A 60 0.46 11.55 -3.98
C PHE A 60 -0.84 11.23 -3.27
N GLU A 61 -1.87 10.94 -4.05
CA GLU A 61 -3.17 10.49 -3.58
C GLU A 61 -3.46 9.11 -4.14
N LEU A 62 -3.98 8.24 -3.28
CA LEU A 62 -4.55 6.96 -3.67
C LEU A 62 -6.04 6.97 -3.36
N ASP A 63 -6.87 6.92 -4.39
CA ASP A 63 -8.32 7.06 -4.28
C ASP A 63 -8.73 8.27 -3.42
N GLY A 64 -8.04 9.38 -3.62
CA GLY A 64 -8.24 10.64 -2.88
C GLY A 64 -7.56 10.73 -1.52
N GLU A 65 -7.00 9.67 -0.98
CA GLU A 65 -6.29 9.68 0.31
C GLU A 65 -4.81 10.05 0.13
N PRO A 66 -4.32 11.06 0.88
CA PRO A 66 -2.95 11.53 0.73
C PRO A 66 -1.93 10.57 1.35
N VAL A 67 -0.83 10.37 0.65
CA VAL A 67 0.35 9.62 1.10
C VAL A 67 1.58 10.37 0.64
N THR A 68 2.65 10.32 1.41
CA THR A 68 3.94 10.89 1.01
C THR A 68 5.03 9.82 1.04
N ALA A 69 5.85 9.76 0.01
CA ALA A 69 7.02 8.90 -0.07
C ALA A 69 8.29 9.75 0.06
N LEU A 70 9.25 9.30 0.85
CA LEU A 70 10.54 9.94 1.09
C LEU A 70 11.67 9.03 0.59
N ASN A 71 12.67 9.59 -0.06
CA ASN A 71 13.95 8.94 -0.32
C ASN A 71 14.95 9.29 0.79
N GLY A 72 14.98 8.49 1.84
CA GLY A 72 15.83 8.72 3.01
C GLY A 72 17.12 7.90 3.04
N GLY A 73 17.33 7.00 2.06
CA GLY A 73 18.46 6.09 2.03
C GLY A 73 18.17 4.71 2.60
N PRO A 74 19.17 3.81 2.67
CA PRO A 74 18.94 2.38 2.92
C PRO A 74 18.82 2.01 4.42
N ILE A 75 18.68 2.98 5.33
CA ILE A 75 18.72 2.74 6.79
C ILE A 75 17.50 1.95 7.26
N PHE A 76 16.30 2.30 6.78
CA PHE A 76 15.05 1.67 7.19
C PHE A 76 14.44 0.87 6.05
N LYS A 77 13.76 -0.23 6.42
CA LYS A 77 13.03 -1.10 5.50
C LYS A 77 11.62 -1.32 6.01
N PHE A 78 10.68 -1.49 5.09
CA PHE A 78 9.32 -1.90 5.44
C PHE A 78 9.31 -3.28 6.09
N ASN A 79 8.34 -3.47 6.96
CA ASN A 79 8.02 -4.76 7.56
C ASN A 79 6.50 -4.87 7.79
N GLU A 80 6.06 -5.99 8.32
CA GLU A 80 4.65 -6.31 8.52
C GLU A 80 3.99 -5.58 9.71
N ALA A 81 4.75 -4.78 10.47
CA ALA A 81 4.20 -4.01 11.60
C ALA A 81 3.27 -2.88 11.15
N LEU A 82 3.37 -2.46 9.88
CA LEU A 82 2.44 -1.55 9.22
C LEU A 82 1.97 -2.15 7.91
N SER A 83 0.68 -2.07 7.65
CA SER A 83 0.08 -2.43 6.38
C SER A 83 -0.97 -1.42 5.96
N LEU A 84 -1.18 -1.29 4.66
CA LEU A 84 -2.29 -0.54 4.08
C LEU A 84 -3.38 -1.53 3.66
N VAL A 85 -4.61 -1.24 4.06
CA VAL A 85 -5.76 -2.10 3.76
C VAL A 85 -6.53 -1.52 2.57
N VAL A 86 -6.76 -2.35 1.56
CA VAL A 86 -7.60 -2.04 0.40
C VAL A 86 -8.93 -2.73 0.57
N HIS A 87 -10.00 -1.95 0.72
CA HIS A 87 -11.36 -2.45 0.83
C HIS A 87 -11.98 -2.59 -0.55
N CYS A 88 -12.33 -3.81 -0.95
CA CYS A 88 -12.84 -4.15 -2.27
C CYS A 88 -14.33 -4.46 -2.23
N LYS A 89 -15.08 -3.95 -3.21
CA LYS A 89 -16.53 -4.14 -3.31
C LYS A 89 -16.89 -5.56 -3.72
N ASP A 90 -16.05 -6.18 -4.56
CA ASP A 90 -16.31 -7.48 -5.16
C ASP A 90 -15.00 -8.24 -5.46
N GLN A 91 -15.14 -9.46 -5.94
CA GLN A 91 -14.00 -10.32 -6.28
C GLN A 91 -13.14 -9.75 -7.41
N ALA A 92 -13.76 -9.05 -8.37
CA ALA A 92 -13.03 -8.46 -9.49
C ALA A 92 -12.05 -7.38 -9.00
N GLU A 93 -12.45 -6.54 -8.02
CA GLU A 93 -11.54 -5.58 -7.39
C GLU A 93 -10.43 -6.29 -6.59
N ILE A 94 -10.75 -7.33 -5.81
CA ILE A 94 -9.73 -8.13 -5.11
C ILE A 94 -8.70 -8.66 -6.11
N ASP A 95 -9.14 -9.27 -7.19
CA ASP A 95 -8.25 -9.82 -8.21
C ASP A 95 -7.38 -8.73 -8.85
N HIS A 96 -7.95 -7.58 -9.16
CA HIS A 96 -7.23 -6.44 -9.74
C HIS A 96 -6.10 -5.96 -8.80
N TYR A 97 -6.43 -5.60 -7.56
CA TYR A 97 -5.44 -5.06 -6.63
C TYR A 97 -4.41 -6.11 -6.22
N TRP A 98 -4.84 -7.36 -6.00
CA TRP A 98 -3.94 -8.45 -5.71
C TRP A 98 -2.90 -8.65 -6.81
N ASN A 99 -3.36 -8.78 -8.06
CA ASN A 99 -2.47 -9.04 -9.19
C ASN A 99 -1.50 -7.88 -9.42
N LYS A 100 -1.98 -6.63 -9.33
CA LYS A 100 -1.16 -5.45 -9.58
C LYS A 100 -0.15 -5.19 -8.45
N LEU A 101 -0.57 -5.27 -7.20
CA LEU A 101 0.29 -4.97 -6.06
C LEU A 101 1.28 -6.10 -5.76
N SER A 102 0.94 -7.36 -6.05
CA SER A 102 1.85 -8.49 -5.83
C SER A 102 2.93 -8.65 -6.90
N GLU A 103 2.81 -7.96 -8.03
CA GLU A 103 3.76 -8.03 -9.12
C GLU A 103 5.18 -7.64 -8.67
N GLY A 104 6.13 -8.58 -8.80
CA GLY A 104 7.51 -8.39 -8.36
C GLY A 104 7.73 -8.49 -6.86
N GLY A 105 6.68 -8.73 -6.06
CA GLY A 105 6.78 -8.97 -4.62
C GLY A 105 7.12 -10.42 -4.28
N ASP A 106 7.44 -10.66 -3.00
CA ASP A 106 7.77 -12.01 -2.52
C ASP A 106 6.49 -12.85 -2.36
N PRO A 107 6.31 -13.94 -3.14
CA PRO A 107 5.13 -14.80 -3.02
C PRO A 107 5.04 -15.50 -1.67
N LYS A 108 6.13 -15.66 -0.92
CA LYS A 108 6.15 -16.25 0.42
C LYS A 108 5.49 -15.35 1.46
N ALA A 109 5.35 -14.06 1.17
CA ALA A 109 4.65 -13.10 2.04
C ALA A 109 3.13 -13.13 1.87
N GLN A 110 2.60 -13.92 0.91
CA GLN A 110 1.18 -13.98 0.59
C GLN A 110 0.44 -14.96 1.49
N ALA A 111 -0.45 -14.45 2.35
CA ALA A 111 -1.28 -15.28 3.23
C ALA A 111 -2.50 -14.49 3.73
N CYS A 112 -3.66 -15.11 3.76
CA CYS A 112 -4.87 -14.57 4.39
C CYS A 112 -5.25 -13.15 3.90
N GLY A 113 -5.06 -12.87 2.62
CA GLY A 113 -5.30 -11.55 2.04
C GLY A 113 -4.15 -10.56 2.19
N TRP A 114 -3.06 -10.95 2.85
CA TRP A 114 -1.83 -10.15 2.95
C TRP A 114 -0.90 -10.42 1.79
N LEU A 115 -0.23 -9.36 1.33
CA LEU A 115 0.88 -9.44 0.37
C LEU A 115 1.93 -8.37 0.69
N LYS A 116 3.14 -8.56 0.18
CA LYS A 116 4.15 -7.49 0.07
C LYS A 116 4.32 -7.12 -1.39
N ASP A 117 4.40 -5.82 -1.64
CA ASP A 117 4.72 -5.34 -2.98
C ASP A 117 6.23 -5.46 -3.28
N LYS A 118 6.62 -5.09 -4.47
CA LYS A 118 8.03 -5.15 -4.90
C LYS A 118 9.00 -4.26 -4.11
N TYR A 119 8.46 -3.32 -3.32
CA TYR A 119 9.24 -2.46 -2.41
C TYR A 119 9.27 -3.01 -0.98
N GLY A 120 8.54 -4.09 -0.70
CA GLY A 120 8.43 -4.68 0.62
C GLY A 120 7.34 -4.08 1.51
N LEU A 121 6.54 -3.12 1.01
CA LEU A 121 5.39 -2.59 1.73
C LEU A 121 4.28 -3.64 1.81
N SER A 122 3.74 -3.82 2.99
CA SER A 122 2.66 -4.77 3.25
C SER A 122 1.29 -4.19 2.94
N TRP A 123 0.46 -4.97 2.27
CA TRP A 123 -0.91 -4.66 1.91
C TRP A 123 -1.84 -5.77 2.36
N GLN A 124 -3.05 -5.40 2.73
CA GLN A 124 -4.15 -6.34 2.93
C GLN A 124 -5.22 -6.05 1.88
N ILE A 125 -5.60 -7.05 1.10
CA ILE A 125 -6.62 -6.92 0.05
C ILE A 125 -7.87 -7.67 0.53
N CYS A 126 -8.87 -6.94 0.97
CA CYS A 126 -10.00 -7.47 1.70
C CYS A 126 -11.33 -7.02 1.10
N PRO A 127 -12.42 -7.80 1.24
CA PRO A 127 -13.75 -7.30 0.93
C PRO A 127 -14.14 -6.15 1.90
N VAL A 128 -15.01 -5.27 1.43
CA VAL A 128 -15.47 -4.11 2.20
C VAL A 128 -16.14 -4.49 3.54
N ASP A 129 -16.72 -5.67 3.61
CA ASP A 129 -17.38 -6.22 4.81
C ASP A 129 -16.50 -7.19 5.62
N ILE A 130 -15.18 -7.12 5.46
CA ILE A 130 -14.24 -8.04 6.13
C ILE A 130 -14.44 -8.08 7.65
N GLU A 131 -14.72 -6.95 8.28
CA GLU A 131 -14.92 -6.88 9.73
C GLU A 131 -16.10 -7.72 10.21
N ALA A 132 -17.17 -7.77 9.42
CA ALA A 132 -18.33 -8.63 9.70
C ALA A 132 -18.01 -10.10 9.43
N LEU A 133 -17.31 -10.40 8.34
CA LEU A 133 -16.94 -11.77 7.98
C LEU A 133 -16.01 -12.42 9.01
N VAL A 134 -15.06 -11.68 9.57
CA VAL A 134 -14.13 -12.25 10.57
C VAL A 134 -14.74 -12.44 11.96
N GLN A 135 -15.95 -11.96 12.19
CA GLN A 135 -16.70 -12.32 13.40
C GLN A 135 -17.29 -13.73 13.35
N ASN A 136 -17.35 -14.33 12.16
CA ASN A 136 -17.86 -15.69 11.99
C ASN A 136 -16.70 -16.69 12.01
N PRO A 137 -16.72 -17.68 12.95
CA PRO A 137 -15.63 -18.65 13.07
C PRO A 137 -15.39 -19.50 11.81
N GLY A 138 -16.45 -19.85 11.07
CA GLY A 138 -16.32 -20.61 9.82
C GLY A 138 -15.63 -19.80 8.73
N SER A 139 -15.99 -18.53 8.58
CA SER A 139 -15.34 -17.62 7.64
C SER A 139 -13.86 -17.40 7.96
N VAL A 140 -13.53 -17.25 9.25
CA VAL A 140 -12.13 -17.14 9.72
C VAL A 140 -11.34 -18.41 9.42
N ALA A 141 -11.91 -19.58 9.71
CA ALA A 141 -11.27 -20.86 9.43
C ALA A 141 -10.95 -21.00 7.93
N ALA A 142 -11.87 -20.60 7.05
CA ALA A 142 -11.66 -20.60 5.61
C ALA A 142 -10.54 -19.60 5.22
N LEU A 143 -10.55 -18.38 5.77
CA LEU A 143 -9.55 -17.36 5.50
C LEU A 143 -8.13 -17.84 5.82
N MET A 144 -7.95 -18.56 6.93
CA MET A 144 -6.64 -19.05 7.38
C MET A 144 -5.97 -20.01 6.39
N HIS A 145 -6.72 -20.57 5.44
CA HIS A 145 -6.23 -21.44 4.37
C HIS A 145 -6.11 -20.74 3.01
N MET A 146 -6.46 -19.45 2.94
CA MET A 146 -6.41 -18.68 1.70
C MET A 146 -5.07 -17.96 1.55
N THR A 147 -4.70 -17.73 0.30
CA THR A 147 -3.66 -16.76 -0.08
C THR A 147 -4.35 -15.44 -0.46
N LYS A 148 -4.88 -15.35 -1.66
CA LYS A 148 -5.83 -14.30 -2.05
C LYS A 148 -7.21 -14.64 -1.50
N ILE A 149 -7.94 -13.66 -1.00
CA ILE A 149 -9.30 -13.89 -0.48
C ILE A 149 -10.26 -14.27 -1.62
N ASP A 150 -10.98 -15.35 -1.41
CA ASP A 150 -12.17 -15.75 -2.17
C ASP A 150 -13.40 -15.41 -1.34
N ILE A 151 -14.12 -14.36 -1.74
CA ILE A 151 -15.26 -13.84 -1.00
C ILE A 151 -16.38 -14.91 -0.92
N ALA A 152 -16.65 -15.59 -2.03
CA ALA A 152 -17.70 -16.60 -2.08
C ALA A 152 -17.39 -17.77 -1.14
N ALA A 153 -16.13 -18.22 -1.11
CA ALA A 153 -15.71 -19.29 -0.21
C ALA A 153 -15.78 -18.88 1.26
N MET A 154 -15.41 -17.63 1.62
CA MET A 154 -15.56 -17.11 2.99
C MET A 154 -17.03 -17.10 3.41
N ARG A 155 -17.92 -16.63 2.55
CA ARG A 155 -19.36 -16.56 2.85
C ARG A 155 -20.00 -17.94 2.94
N ALA A 156 -19.61 -18.87 2.06
CA ALA A 156 -20.10 -20.25 2.09
C ALA A 156 -19.66 -21.00 3.35
N ALA A 157 -18.52 -20.68 3.93
CA ALA A 157 -18.00 -21.28 5.15
C ALA A 157 -18.62 -20.67 6.43
N ALA A 158 -19.39 -19.61 6.32
CA ALA A 158 -20.06 -19.00 7.48
C ALA A 158 -21.05 -19.99 8.12
N THR A 159 -20.97 -20.09 9.45
CA THR A 159 -21.81 -21.03 10.24
C THR A 159 -22.84 -20.29 11.08
#